data_6f6bee2d3892133d5026bac113318877
#
_entry.id   6f6bee2d3892133d5026bac113318877
#
_cell.length_a   1.000
_cell.length_b   1.000
_cell.length_c   1.000
_cell.angle_alpha   90.00
_cell.angle_beta   90.00
_cell.angle_gamma   90.00
#
_symmetry.space_group_name_H-M   'P 1'
#
loop_
_entity.id
_entity.type
_entity.pdbx_description
1 polymer ?
#
loop_
_entity_poly.entity_id
_entity_poly.type
_entity_poly.pdbx_seq_one_letter_code
_entity_poly.pdbx_strand_id
1 'polypeptide(L)'
;ARCCLTEKKLPGCLTSLTHLRHSVAKRNEKLAKLLDAIGDLNLGNFADHTIDAFGDAYEYLMQMYASAAGKSGGEYYTPQEVSELLARLTVIGKTAVNKVYDPACGSGSLLLKFAKVLGKENVRQGFYGQEINLTTYNLARINMFLHDINYEKFDIAHGDTLIDPAHWGDEPFEAIVSNPPYSIRWDGDSNPLLINDPRFAPAGVLAPKSKADLAFTMHILSWLAVNGTAAIVEFPGVLYRAGAEQKIRKYLIDNNYVDAVIQLPPDLFFGTTIATCIIVLKKSKKDNAVLFIDASAEFVRGGNKNKLTEENQQKILEGFVARGDIEHFTQLVTNQEIAANGYNIAVTSYVEQLDTREETNITELNASIVQGVARQQELRTAIDEIIANLEGSL
;
A
#
# COMPACT_ATOMS: atom_id res chain seq x y z
N ALA A 1 -27.24 1.16 14.83
CA ALA A 1 -26.80 0.20 15.86
C ALA A 1 -27.86 -0.87 16.18
N ARG A 2 -29.17 -0.59 16.06
CA ARG A 2 -30.22 -1.60 16.34
C ARG A 2 -30.45 -2.62 15.20
N CYS A 3 -30.01 -2.36 13.99
CA CYS A 3 -30.26 -3.24 12.83
C CYS A 3 -29.21 -4.37 12.66
N CYS A 4 -28.08 -4.32 13.36
CA CYS A 4 -26.99 -5.31 13.23
C CYS A 4 -27.13 -6.55 14.14
N LEU A 5 -28.21 -6.68 14.91
CA LEU A 5 -28.37 -7.74 15.93
C LEU A 5 -29.25 -8.93 15.49
N THR A 6 -29.52 -9.11 14.21
CA THR A 6 -30.17 -10.35 13.76
C THR A 6 -29.15 -11.49 13.73
N GLU A 7 -29.38 -12.49 14.56
CA GLU A 7 -28.52 -13.63 14.93
C GLU A 7 -27.90 -14.44 13.78
N LYS A 8 -28.27 -14.22 12.54
CA LYS A 8 -27.86 -15.07 11.40
C LYS A 8 -26.58 -14.68 10.67
N LYS A 9 -25.99 -13.48 10.93
CA LYS A 9 -24.80 -13.01 10.18
C LYS A 9 -23.64 -12.47 11.04
N LEU A 10 -23.63 -12.71 12.34
CA LEU A 10 -22.57 -12.29 13.27
C LEU A 10 -21.67 -13.40 13.86
N PRO A 11 -21.62 -14.66 13.38
CA PRO A 11 -20.81 -15.69 14.06
C PRO A 11 -19.32 -15.34 14.09
N GLY A 12 -18.80 -14.67 13.06
CA GLY A 12 -17.38 -14.32 12.95
C GLY A 12 -16.93 -13.14 13.79
N CYS A 13 -17.78 -12.14 13.99
CA CYS A 13 -17.44 -10.96 14.80
C CYS A 13 -17.40 -11.28 16.31
N LEU A 14 -18.28 -12.19 16.75
CA LEU A 14 -18.32 -12.66 18.14
C LEU A 14 -17.22 -13.67 18.47
N THR A 15 -16.74 -14.46 17.51
CA THR A 15 -15.68 -15.45 17.74
C THR A 15 -14.33 -14.83 18.07
N SER A 16 -14.00 -13.64 17.58
CA SER A 16 -12.76 -12.96 17.94
C SER A 16 -12.72 -12.51 19.42
N LEU A 17 -13.88 -12.23 20.00
CA LEU A 17 -14.02 -11.89 21.42
C LEU A 17 -13.98 -13.14 22.33
N THR A 18 -14.08 -14.35 21.77
CA THR A 18 -14.12 -15.61 22.56
C THR A 18 -12.74 -16.14 22.97
N HIS A 19 -11.64 -15.61 22.42
CA HIS A 19 -10.28 -16.01 22.78
C HIS A 19 -9.73 -15.44 24.10
N LEU A 20 -10.52 -14.68 24.84
CA LEU A 20 -10.12 -14.27 26.18
C LEU A 20 -10.07 -15.50 27.10
N ARG A 21 -8.88 -15.84 27.63
CA ARG A 21 -8.58 -17.00 28.52
C ARG A 21 -9.24 -16.87 29.92
N HIS A 22 -10.54 -16.54 29.98
CA HIS A 22 -11.28 -16.34 31.22
C HIS A 22 -12.51 -17.26 31.25
N SER A 23 -13.02 -17.57 32.45
CA SER A 23 -14.28 -18.32 32.59
C SER A 23 -15.43 -17.59 31.85
N VAL A 24 -16.40 -18.35 31.35
CA VAL A 24 -17.55 -17.81 30.58
C VAL A 24 -18.24 -16.65 31.32
N ALA A 25 -18.40 -16.74 32.66
CA ALA A 25 -19.00 -15.70 33.47
C ALA A 25 -18.19 -14.39 33.44
N LYS A 26 -16.87 -14.44 33.64
CA LYS A 26 -16.00 -13.24 33.59
C LYS A 26 -15.91 -12.63 32.19
N ARG A 27 -16.04 -13.45 31.16
CA ARG A 27 -16.07 -12.99 29.76
C ARG A 27 -17.36 -12.25 29.46
N ASN A 28 -18.50 -12.79 29.89
CA ASN A 28 -19.81 -12.15 29.73
C ASN A 28 -19.90 -10.84 30.52
N GLU A 29 -19.38 -10.80 31.76
CA GLU A 29 -19.31 -9.57 32.55
C GLU A 29 -18.48 -8.47 31.85
N LYS A 30 -17.31 -8.80 31.31
CA LYS A 30 -16.48 -7.85 30.56
C LYS A 30 -17.16 -7.40 29.28
N LEU A 31 -17.86 -8.30 28.59
CA LEU A 31 -18.59 -7.97 27.38
C LEU A 31 -19.77 -7.03 27.70
N ALA A 32 -20.51 -7.27 28.77
CA ALA A 32 -21.59 -6.42 29.22
C ALA A 32 -21.05 -5.01 29.55
N LYS A 33 -19.99 -4.90 30.36
CA LYS A 33 -19.36 -3.62 30.67
C LYS A 33 -18.87 -2.86 29.45
N LEU A 34 -18.33 -3.58 28.44
CA LEU A 34 -17.92 -2.96 27.19
C LEU A 34 -19.11 -2.45 26.39
N LEU A 35 -20.19 -3.24 26.31
CA LEU A 35 -21.41 -2.84 25.61
C LEU A 35 -22.09 -1.65 26.30
N ASP A 36 -22.15 -1.64 27.63
CA ASP A 36 -22.67 -0.52 28.41
C ASP A 36 -21.82 0.75 28.19
N ALA A 37 -20.48 0.64 28.27
CA ALA A 37 -19.57 1.75 28.03
C ALA A 37 -19.68 2.32 26.60
N ILE A 38 -19.89 1.47 25.59
CA ILE A 38 -20.15 1.89 24.21
C ILE A 38 -21.54 2.55 24.09
N GLY A 39 -22.54 1.99 24.79
CA GLY A 39 -23.91 2.52 24.80
C GLY A 39 -24.01 3.91 25.47
N ASP A 40 -23.17 4.15 26.46
CA ASP A 40 -23.12 5.43 27.22
C ASP A 40 -22.29 6.52 26.46
N LEU A 41 -21.59 6.17 25.42
CA LEU A 41 -20.88 7.15 24.58
C LEU A 41 -21.90 8.07 23.90
N ASN A 42 -21.88 9.36 24.26
CA ASN A 42 -22.63 10.36 23.53
C ASN A 42 -21.94 10.71 22.24
N LEU A 43 -22.28 9.98 21.18
CA LEU A 43 -21.68 10.08 19.86
C LEU A 43 -22.38 11.15 18.98
N GLY A 44 -23.22 12.01 19.59
CA GLY A 44 -23.99 13.04 18.89
C GLY A 44 -25.21 12.49 18.13
N ASN A 45 -25.91 13.38 17.45
CA ASN A 45 -27.07 13.00 16.63
C ASN A 45 -26.58 12.63 15.21
N PHE A 46 -27.02 11.51 14.67
CA PHE A 46 -26.78 11.09 13.29
C PHE A 46 -27.17 12.13 12.23
N ALA A 47 -28.03 13.07 12.56
CA ALA A 47 -28.47 14.14 11.67
C ALA A 47 -27.48 15.32 11.57
N ASP A 48 -26.61 15.47 12.57
CA ASP A 48 -25.72 16.64 12.69
C ASP A 48 -24.27 16.33 12.30
N HIS A 49 -23.90 15.03 12.19
CA HIS A 49 -22.59 14.58 11.78
C HIS A 49 -22.69 13.78 10.49
N THR A 50 -21.93 14.16 9.50
CA THR A 50 -21.69 13.30 8.34
C THR A 50 -21.19 11.95 8.84
N ILE A 51 -21.74 10.89 8.32
CA ILE A 51 -21.57 9.48 8.71
C ILE A 51 -20.09 9.04 8.78
N ASP A 52 -19.19 9.83 8.22
CA ASP A 52 -17.75 9.61 8.17
C ASP A 52 -17.02 9.75 9.52
N ALA A 53 -17.59 10.45 10.52
CA ALA A 53 -16.86 10.71 11.76
C ALA A 53 -16.48 9.44 12.56
N PHE A 54 -17.31 8.39 12.50
CA PHE A 54 -17.03 7.11 13.16
C PHE A 54 -16.01 6.29 12.37
N GLY A 55 -16.14 6.29 11.06
CA GLY A 55 -15.18 5.68 10.16
C GLY A 55 -13.80 6.31 10.29
N ASP A 56 -13.74 7.64 10.27
CA ASP A 56 -12.50 8.41 10.47
C ASP A 56 -11.86 8.16 11.84
N ALA A 57 -12.66 8.11 12.91
CA ALA A 57 -12.16 7.77 14.23
C ALA A 57 -11.63 6.33 14.30
N TYR A 58 -12.29 5.38 13.65
CA TYR A 58 -11.82 4.00 13.58
C TYR A 58 -10.52 3.88 12.78
N GLU A 59 -10.42 4.54 11.63
CA GLU A 59 -9.19 4.58 10.83
C GLU A 59 -8.04 5.22 11.59
N TYR A 60 -8.30 6.30 12.35
CA TYR A 60 -7.31 6.90 13.23
C TYR A 60 -6.80 5.92 14.30
N LEU A 61 -7.70 5.17 14.95
CA LEU A 61 -7.33 4.13 15.91
C LEU A 61 -6.51 3.02 15.26
N MET A 62 -6.85 2.60 14.04
CA MET A 62 -6.07 1.62 13.28
C MET A 62 -4.68 2.14 12.94
N GLN A 63 -4.55 3.41 12.58
CA GLN A 63 -3.25 4.06 12.35
C GLN A 63 -2.40 4.10 13.64
N MET A 64 -3.01 4.46 14.76
CA MET A 64 -2.35 4.45 16.07
C MET A 64 -1.87 3.05 16.46
N TYR A 65 -2.70 2.03 16.23
CA TYR A 65 -2.34 0.63 16.47
C TYR A 65 -1.17 0.20 15.56
N ALA A 66 -1.23 0.48 14.27
CA ALA A 66 -0.17 0.16 13.32
C ALA A 66 1.17 0.83 13.69
N SER A 67 1.13 2.10 14.09
CA SER A 67 2.32 2.85 14.52
C SER A 67 2.94 2.29 15.81
N ALA A 68 2.12 1.81 16.75
CA ALA A 68 2.56 1.22 18.01
C ALA A 68 3.06 -0.23 17.88
N ALA A 69 2.50 -1.00 16.94
CA ALA A 69 2.83 -2.42 16.72
C ALA A 69 4.13 -2.65 15.92
N GLY A 70 4.78 -1.59 15.41
CA GLY A 70 6.04 -1.69 14.66
C GLY A 70 5.91 -2.46 13.34
N LYS A 71 6.84 -3.41 13.08
CA LYS A 71 6.83 -4.19 11.81
C LYS A 71 5.52 -4.92 11.55
N SER A 72 4.90 -5.49 12.58
CA SER A 72 3.61 -6.20 12.44
C SER A 72 2.45 -5.26 12.14
N GLY A 73 2.52 -3.99 12.56
CA GLY A 73 1.49 -3.01 12.26
C GLY A 73 1.53 -2.49 10.82
N GLY A 74 2.72 -2.42 10.24
CA GLY A 74 2.91 -1.98 8.85
C GLY A 74 2.36 -2.94 7.80
N GLU A 75 2.20 -4.23 8.17
CA GLU A 75 1.61 -5.26 7.30
C GLU A 75 0.08 -5.11 7.14
N TYR A 76 -0.56 -4.33 8.02
CA TYR A 76 -2.03 -4.20 8.06
C TYR A 76 -2.55 -2.81 7.74
N TYR A 77 -1.67 -1.84 7.51
CA TYR A 77 -2.07 -0.46 7.32
C TYR A 77 -1.32 0.22 6.18
N THR A 78 -2.06 0.67 5.18
CA THR A 78 -1.56 1.53 4.11
C THR A 78 -1.81 3.01 4.48
N PRO A 79 -0.82 3.90 4.33
CA PRO A 79 -1.04 5.34 4.54
C PRO A 79 -2.24 5.86 3.76
N GLN A 80 -3.06 6.69 4.39
CA GLN A 80 -4.33 7.16 3.84
C GLN A 80 -4.15 7.90 2.51
N GLU A 81 -3.10 8.70 2.40
CA GLU A 81 -2.73 9.43 1.21
C GLU A 81 -2.32 8.52 0.04
N VAL A 82 -1.66 7.39 0.32
CA VAL A 82 -1.34 6.38 -0.70
C VAL A 82 -2.60 5.64 -1.13
N SER A 83 -3.46 5.28 -0.17
CA SER A 83 -4.74 4.63 -0.45
C SER A 83 -5.63 5.51 -1.35
N GLU A 84 -5.66 6.81 -1.11
CA GLU A 84 -6.38 7.77 -1.93
C GLU A 84 -5.78 7.88 -3.33
N LEU A 85 -4.45 7.97 -3.45
CA LEU A 85 -3.76 7.99 -4.73
C LEU A 85 -4.06 6.74 -5.57
N LEU A 86 -4.02 5.54 -4.97
CA LEU A 86 -4.36 4.28 -5.64
C LEU A 86 -5.79 4.29 -6.18
N ALA A 87 -6.75 4.69 -5.35
CA ALA A 87 -8.14 4.79 -5.75
C ALA A 87 -8.31 5.78 -6.92
N ARG A 88 -7.75 6.99 -6.81
CA ARG A 88 -7.81 8.03 -7.85
C ARG A 88 -7.20 7.57 -9.17
N LEU A 89 -6.04 6.89 -9.15
CA LEU A 89 -5.39 6.32 -10.35
C LEU A 89 -6.28 5.32 -11.09
N THR A 90 -7.04 4.50 -10.36
CA THR A 90 -7.85 3.44 -10.97
C THR A 90 -9.18 3.95 -11.57
N VAL A 91 -9.63 5.13 -11.16
CA VAL A 91 -10.92 5.70 -11.61
C VAL A 91 -10.77 6.96 -12.46
N ILE A 92 -9.56 7.32 -12.88
CA ILE A 92 -9.34 8.47 -13.77
C ILE A 92 -10.24 8.34 -15.02
N GLY A 93 -11.02 9.40 -15.27
CA GLY A 93 -11.96 9.46 -16.39
C GLY A 93 -13.23 8.62 -16.23
N LYS A 94 -13.45 8.04 -15.05
CA LYS A 94 -14.67 7.29 -14.72
C LYS A 94 -15.50 8.05 -13.69
N THR A 95 -16.82 8.03 -13.86
CA THR A 95 -17.78 8.56 -12.87
C THR A 95 -18.38 7.47 -12.00
N ALA A 96 -18.27 6.22 -12.42
CA ALA A 96 -18.72 5.03 -11.68
C ALA A 96 -17.95 3.80 -12.13
N VAL A 97 -17.94 2.77 -11.31
CA VAL A 97 -17.40 1.45 -11.60
C VAL A 97 -18.41 0.36 -11.26
N ASN A 98 -18.28 -0.82 -11.85
CA ASN A 98 -19.14 -1.95 -11.49
C ASN A 98 -18.93 -2.34 -10.03
N LYS A 99 -17.71 -2.69 -9.67
CA LYS A 99 -17.28 -3.07 -8.32
C LYS A 99 -15.78 -2.84 -8.16
N VAL A 100 -15.35 -2.75 -6.92
CA VAL A 100 -13.93 -2.60 -6.54
C VAL A 100 -13.43 -3.85 -5.81
N TYR A 101 -12.13 -4.16 -5.94
CA TYR A 101 -11.55 -5.36 -5.35
C TYR A 101 -10.16 -5.10 -4.76
N ASP A 102 -9.88 -5.77 -3.63
CA ASP A 102 -8.54 -5.88 -3.04
C ASP A 102 -8.28 -7.33 -2.59
N PRO A 103 -7.32 -8.03 -3.22
CA PRO A 103 -6.98 -9.42 -2.90
C PRO A 103 -6.27 -9.63 -1.56
N ALA A 104 -5.82 -8.55 -0.91
CA ALA A 104 -5.15 -8.57 0.39
C ALA A 104 -5.65 -7.37 1.21
N CYS A 105 -6.97 -7.31 1.43
CA CYS A 105 -7.65 -6.08 1.80
C CYS A 105 -7.34 -5.55 3.21
N GLY A 106 -6.66 -6.32 4.05
CA GLY A 106 -6.32 -5.89 5.39
C GLY A 106 -7.55 -5.43 6.17
N SER A 107 -7.52 -4.21 6.67
CA SER A 107 -8.65 -3.57 7.36
C SER A 107 -9.74 -3.01 6.43
N GLY A 108 -9.59 -3.14 5.11
CA GLY A 108 -10.53 -2.62 4.12
C GLY A 108 -10.38 -1.13 3.80
N SER A 109 -9.40 -0.44 4.38
CA SER A 109 -9.22 1.00 4.21
C SER A 109 -8.99 1.42 2.76
N LEU A 110 -8.27 0.62 1.94
CA LEU A 110 -8.10 0.89 0.51
C LEU A 110 -9.44 0.88 -0.23
N LEU A 111 -10.28 -0.11 0.03
CA LEU A 111 -11.60 -0.23 -0.58
C LEU A 111 -12.49 0.97 -0.25
N LEU A 112 -12.46 1.42 1.00
CA LEU A 112 -13.28 2.54 1.47
C LEU A 112 -12.90 3.89 0.83
N LYS A 113 -11.67 4.03 0.29
CA LYS A 113 -11.30 5.25 -0.43
C LYS A 113 -12.13 5.47 -1.70
N PHE A 114 -12.65 4.41 -2.32
CA PHE A 114 -13.55 4.56 -3.45
C PHE A 114 -14.90 5.18 -3.06
N ALA A 115 -15.39 4.90 -1.85
CA ALA A 115 -16.59 5.56 -1.35
C ALA A 115 -16.38 7.07 -1.19
N LYS A 116 -15.17 7.50 -0.81
CA LYS A 116 -14.79 8.92 -0.72
C LYS A 116 -14.55 9.55 -2.09
N VAL A 117 -13.87 8.85 -3.01
CA VAL A 117 -13.43 9.40 -4.32
C VAL A 117 -14.58 9.43 -5.33
N LEU A 118 -15.40 8.40 -5.38
CA LEU A 118 -16.52 8.26 -6.34
C LEU A 118 -17.89 8.52 -5.74
N GLY A 119 -18.06 8.35 -4.43
CA GLY A 119 -19.35 8.14 -3.79
C GLY A 119 -19.72 6.65 -3.78
N LYS A 120 -20.22 6.17 -2.64
CA LYS A 120 -20.55 4.74 -2.43
C LYS A 120 -21.58 4.18 -3.40
N GLU A 121 -22.51 5.01 -3.84
CA GLU A 121 -23.55 4.70 -4.84
C GLU A 121 -22.99 4.50 -6.25
N ASN A 122 -21.84 5.08 -6.57
CA ASN A 122 -21.18 4.95 -7.86
C ASN A 122 -20.27 3.71 -7.94
N VAL A 123 -20.11 2.97 -6.85
CA VAL A 123 -19.61 1.59 -6.83
C VAL A 123 -20.83 0.67 -6.91
N ARG A 124 -21.30 0.38 -8.12
CA ARG A 124 -22.65 -0.12 -8.38
C ARG A 124 -22.98 -1.45 -7.72
N GLN A 125 -22.05 -2.41 -7.76
CA GLN A 125 -22.22 -3.76 -7.18
C GLN A 125 -21.51 -3.89 -5.84
N GLY A 126 -20.67 -2.90 -5.45
CA GLY A 126 -20.07 -2.81 -4.11
C GLY A 126 -18.59 -3.17 -4.03
N PHE A 127 -18.17 -3.49 -2.81
CA PHE A 127 -16.77 -3.60 -2.39
C PHE A 127 -16.42 -5.06 -2.09
N TYR A 128 -15.39 -5.56 -2.72
CA TYR A 128 -14.97 -6.96 -2.64
C TYR A 128 -13.55 -7.05 -2.12
N GLY A 129 -13.26 -8.05 -1.31
CA GLY A 129 -11.92 -8.24 -0.81
C GLY A 129 -11.68 -9.65 -0.30
N GLN A 130 -10.41 -9.98 -0.09
CA GLN A 130 -10.03 -11.22 0.55
C GLN A 130 -8.91 -10.95 1.57
N GLU A 131 -8.96 -11.61 2.72
CA GLU A 131 -8.00 -11.46 3.80
C GLU A 131 -7.74 -12.80 4.48
N ILE A 132 -6.48 -13.16 4.63
CA ILE A 132 -6.06 -14.44 5.22
C ILE A 132 -6.17 -14.44 6.75
N ASN A 133 -5.95 -13.29 7.39
CA ASN A 133 -5.97 -13.17 8.84
C ASN A 133 -7.40 -12.96 9.34
N LEU A 134 -7.90 -13.88 10.16
CA LEU A 134 -9.28 -13.84 10.69
C LEU A 134 -9.58 -12.56 11.47
N THR A 135 -8.61 -12.05 12.24
CA THR A 135 -8.81 -10.82 13.02
C THR A 135 -8.94 -9.62 12.08
N THR A 136 -8.05 -9.49 11.14
CA THR A 136 -8.05 -8.40 10.16
C THR A 136 -9.25 -8.47 9.22
N TYR A 137 -9.66 -9.68 8.81
CA TYR A 137 -10.92 -9.93 8.09
C TYR A 137 -12.13 -9.37 8.84
N ASN A 138 -12.23 -9.64 10.17
CA ASN A 138 -13.33 -9.10 10.97
C ASN A 138 -13.24 -7.58 11.11
N LEU A 139 -12.03 -7.01 11.24
CA LEU A 139 -11.82 -5.57 11.27
C LEU A 139 -12.28 -4.92 9.96
N ALA A 140 -11.97 -5.49 8.80
CA ALA A 140 -12.44 -5.00 7.51
C ALA A 140 -13.97 -4.93 7.43
N ARG A 141 -14.66 -5.98 7.87
CA ARG A 141 -16.13 -6.02 7.86
C ARG A 141 -16.74 -4.99 8.81
N ILE A 142 -16.14 -4.80 9.99
CA ILE A 142 -16.56 -3.75 10.93
C ILE A 142 -16.35 -2.38 10.29
N ASN A 143 -15.23 -2.16 9.62
CA ASN A 143 -14.88 -0.93 8.96
C ASN A 143 -15.92 -0.56 7.87
N MET A 144 -16.35 -1.55 7.04
CA MET A 144 -17.43 -1.34 6.08
C MET A 144 -18.71 -0.84 6.74
N PHE A 145 -19.13 -1.42 7.86
CA PHE A 145 -20.32 -0.98 8.58
C PHE A 145 -20.17 0.42 9.19
N LEU A 146 -18.99 0.76 9.73
CA LEU A 146 -18.75 2.08 10.32
C LEU A 146 -18.78 3.20 9.26
N HIS A 147 -18.45 2.88 8.00
CA HIS A 147 -18.60 3.77 6.86
C HIS A 147 -19.97 3.68 6.17
N ASP A 148 -20.96 3.11 6.84
CA ASP A 148 -22.34 2.98 6.32
C ASP A 148 -22.40 2.27 4.96
N ILE A 149 -21.55 1.29 4.74
CA ILE A 149 -21.67 0.39 3.59
C ILE A 149 -22.62 -0.73 3.97
N ASN A 150 -23.73 -0.84 3.25
CA ASN A 150 -24.72 -1.89 3.50
C ASN A 150 -24.08 -3.28 3.27
N TYR A 151 -24.46 -4.27 4.08
CA TYR A 151 -23.94 -5.64 3.99
C TYR A 151 -24.16 -6.29 2.60
N GLU A 152 -25.14 -5.84 1.83
CA GLU A 152 -25.40 -6.28 0.46
C GLU A 152 -24.44 -5.65 -0.56
N LYS A 153 -23.69 -4.63 -0.14
CA LYS A 153 -22.76 -3.85 -0.95
C LYS A 153 -21.30 -4.16 -0.65
N PHE A 154 -21.01 -5.19 0.14
CA PHE A 154 -19.64 -5.67 0.26
C PHE A 154 -19.59 -7.19 0.45
N ASP A 155 -18.55 -7.79 -0.06
CA ASP A 155 -18.22 -9.20 0.14
C ASP A 155 -16.71 -9.32 0.43
N ILE A 156 -16.39 -9.47 1.71
CA ILE A 156 -15.03 -9.72 2.18
C ILE A 156 -14.93 -11.21 2.50
N ALA A 157 -14.08 -11.92 1.79
CA ALA A 157 -13.83 -13.35 1.98
C ALA A 157 -12.67 -13.58 2.95
N HIS A 158 -12.74 -14.66 3.74
CA HIS A 158 -11.64 -15.11 4.58
C HIS A 158 -10.92 -16.29 3.92
N GLY A 159 -9.61 -16.14 3.66
CA GLY A 159 -8.81 -17.21 3.06
C GLY A 159 -7.57 -16.69 2.33
N ASP A 160 -6.75 -17.63 1.88
CA ASP A 160 -5.53 -17.35 1.11
C ASP A 160 -5.88 -17.11 -0.37
N THR A 161 -5.77 -15.89 -0.82
CA THR A 161 -6.07 -15.47 -2.19
C THR A 161 -5.26 -16.23 -3.26
N LEU A 162 -4.04 -16.59 -2.96
CA LEU A 162 -3.17 -17.25 -3.93
C LEU A 162 -3.50 -18.74 -4.10
N ILE A 163 -4.03 -19.38 -3.05
CA ILE A 163 -4.32 -20.83 -3.00
C ILE A 163 -5.80 -21.11 -3.22
N ASP A 164 -6.66 -20.36 -2.52
CA ASP A 164 -8.12 -20.50 -2.56
C ASP A 164 -8.77 -19.14 -2.84
N PRO A 165 -8.69 -18.65 -4.09
CA PRO A 165 -9.23 -17.35 -4.47
C PRO A 165 -10.75 -17.34 -4.37
N ALA A 166 -11.27 -16.42 -3.60
CA ALA A 166 -12.68 -16.10 -3.59
C ALA A 166 -13.09 -15.33 -4.86
N HIS A 167 -14.40 -15.13 -5.04
CA HIS A 167 -14.96 -14.37 -6.18
C HIS A 167 -14.61 -14.99 -7.54
N TRP A 168 -14.29 -16.28 -7.54
CA TRP A 168 -14.06 -17.06 -8.77
C TRP A 168 -15.36 -17.20 -9.54
N GLY A 169 -15.36 -16.75 -10.79
CA GLY A 169 -16.58 -16.77 -11.64
C GLY A 169 -17.45 -15.52 -11.51
N ASP A 170 -17.09 -14.59 -10.63
CA ASP A 170 -17.70 -13.26 -10.61
C ASP A 170 -17.40 -12.48 -11.90
N GLU A 171 -18.26 -11.50 -12.21
CA GLU A 171 -17.93 -10.52 -13.23
C GLU A 171 -16.60 -9.81 -12.91
N PRO A 172 -15.68 -9.65 -13.90
CA PRO A 172 -14.42 -8.98 -13.67
C PRO A 172 -14.55 -7.57 -13.12
N PHE A 173 -13.56 -7.14 -12.32
CA PHE A 173 -13.56 -5.87 -11.60
C PHE A 173 -13.05 -4.71 -12.45
N GLU A 174 -13.76 -3.60 -12.49
CA GLU A 174 -13.33 -2.38 -13.20
C GLU A 174 -12.29 -1.56 -12.42
N ALA A 175 -12.19 -1.75 -11.14
CA ALA A 175 -11.17 -1.13 -10.30
C ALA A 175 -10.60 -2.15 -9.31
N ILE A 176 -9.29 -2.32 -9.31
CA ILE A 176 -8.58 -3.17 -8.35
C ILE A 176 -7.47 -2.35 -7.72
N VAL A 177 -7.38 -2.38 -6.41
CA VAL A 177 -6.27 -1.80 -5.66
C VAL A 177 -5.70 -2.85 -4.73
N SER A 178 -4.41 -2.78 -4.45
CA SER A 178 -3.84 -3.63 -3.41
C SER A 178 -2.52 -3.06 -2.89
N ASN A 179 -2.26 -3.31 -1.62
CA ASN A 179 -0.95 -3.24 -1.02
C ASN A 179 -0.67 -4.63 -0.39
N PRO A 180 -0.30 -5.62 -1.22
CA PRO A 180 -0.07 -6.98 -0.73
C PRO A 180 1.15 -7.05 0.18
N PRO A 181 1.28 -8.06 1.05
CA PRO A 181 2.43 -8.22 1.92
C PRO A 181 3.71 -8.47 1.09
N TYR A 182 4.76 -7.69 1.36
CA TYR A 182 5.99 -7.72 0.56
C TYR A 182 6.83 -8.96 0.83
N SER A 183 7.29 -9.61 -0.24
CA SER A 183 8.29 -10.68 -0.22
C SER A 183 7.95 -11.82 0.74
N ILE A 184 6.68 -12.19 0.86
CA ILE A 184 6.24 -13.33 1.66
C ILE A 184 6.46 -14.65 0.89
N ARG A 185 6.60 -15.72 1.67
CA ARG A 185 6.59 -17.08 1.11
C ARG A 185 5.17 -17.51 0.78
N TRP A 186 5.03 -18.26 -0.30
CA TRP A 186 3.81 -18.90 -0.73
C TRP A 186 4.09 -20.29 -1.27
N ASP A 187 3.06 -21.06 -1.64
CA ASP A 187 3.23 -22.43 -2.11
C ASP A 187 4.06 -22.51 -3.40
N GLY A 188 3.81 -21.61 -4.35
CA GLY A 188 4.55 -21.53 -5.60
C GLY A 188 4.64 -22.90 -6.30
N ASP A 189 5.85 -23.25 -6.72
CA ASP A 189 6.17 -24.53 -7.38
C ASP A 189 6.06 -25.77 -6.51
N SER A 190 5.84 -25.63 -5.19
CA SER A 190 5.55 -26.77 -4.31
C SER A 190 4.14 -27.33 -4.50
N ASN A 191 3.24 -26.51 -5.06
CA ASN A 191 1.89 -26.93 -5.41
C ASN A 191 1.81 -27.11 -6.94
N PRO A 192 1.83 -28.35 -7.45
CA PRO A 192 1.86 -28.61 -8.89
C PRO A 192 0.59 -28.15 -9.61
N LEU A 193 -0.49 -27.87 -8.92
CA LEU A 193 -1.73 -27.36 -9.52
C LEU A 193 -1.57 -25.91 -9.96
N LEU A 194 -0.73 -25.12 -9.29
CA LEU A 194 -0.57 -23.69 -9.56
C LEU A 194 0.08 -23.40 -10.93
N ILE A 195 0.89 -24.31 -11.47
CA ILE A 195 1.51 -24.08 -12.80
C ILE A 195 0.46 -24.07 -13.92
N ASN A 196 -0.65 -24.78 -13.72
CA ASN A 196 -1.76 -24.82 -14.68
C ASN A 196 -2.94 -23.92 -14.28
N ASP A 197 -2.80 -23.20 -13.17
CA ASP A 197 -3.80 -22.23 -12.75
C ASP A 197 -3.92 -21.11 -13.79
N PRO A 198 -5.12 -20.80 -14.30
CA PRO A 198 -5.30 -19.80 -15.36
C PRO A 198 -4.84 -18.39 -15.00
N ARG A 199 -4.62 -18.11 -13.73
CA ARG A 199 -4.03 -16.85 -13.27
C ARG A 199 -2.53 -16.76 -13.60
N PHE A 200 -1.80 -17.88 -13.47
CA PHE A 200 -0.33 -17.93 -13.54
C PHE A 200 0.18 -18.56 -14.83
N ALA A 201 -0.52 -19.56 -15.34
CA ALA A 201 -0.13 -20.31 -16.54
C ALA A 201 0.24 -19.43 -17.76
N PRO A 202 -0.43 -18.29 -18.04
CA PRO A 202 -0.10 -17.45 -19.19
C PRO A 202 1.33 -16.90 -19.18
N ALA A 203 1.94 -16.68 -18.04
CA ALA A 203 3.34 -16.26 -17.94
C ALA A 203 4.35 -17.40 -18.16
N GLY A 204 3.88 -18.66 -18.18
CA GLY A 204 4.72 -19.85 -18.35
C GLY A 204 5.68 -20.13 -17.18
N VAL A 205 5.52 -19.41 -16.07
CA VAL A 205 6.35 -19.52 -14.87
C VAL A 205 5.60 -19.01 -13.65
N LEU A 206 5.83 -19.61 -12.50
CA LEU A 206 5.35 -19.11 -11.23
C LEU A 206 6.32 -18.08 -10.64
N ALA A 207 5.78 -17.13 -9.86
CA ALA A 207 6.60 -16.26 -9.05
C ALA A 207 7.47 -17.09 -8.08
N PRO A 208 8.65 -16.59 -7.66
CA PRO A 208 9.52 -17.33 -6.76
C PRO A 208 8.79 -17.70 -5.47
N LYS A 209 8.93 -18.94 -5.00
CA LYS A 209 8.33 -19.43 -3.76
C LYS A 209 8.63 -18.55 -2.54
N SER A 210 9.77 -17.88 -2.53
CA SER A 210 10.16 -16.98 -1.44
C SER A 210 9.59 -15.57 -1.56
N LYS A 211 8.85 -15.26 -2.65
CA LYS A 211 8.37 -13.91 -2.97
C LYS A 211 7.07 -13.98 -3.79
N ALA A 212 5.95 -13.80 -3.10
CA ALA A 212 4.63 -13.85 -3.70
C ALA A 212 4.23 -12.59 -4.47
N ASP A 213 5.06 -11.55 -4.44
CA ASP A 213 4.74 -10.21 -4.95
C ASP A 213 4.09 -10.29 -6.36
N LEU A 214 4.80 -10.79 -7.37
CA LEU A 214 4.25 -10.91 -8.72
C LEU A 214 3.16 -12.01 -8.88
N ALA A 215 2.95 -12.87 -7.89
CA ALA A 215 1.79 -13.76 -7.91
C ALA A 215 0.50 -12.98 -7.62
N PHE A 216 0.53 -12.02 -6.69
CA PHE A 216 -0.58 -11.09 -6.49
C PHE A 216 -0.83 -10.25 -7.74
N THR A 217 0.22 -9.74 -8.38
CA THR A 217 0.10 -8.99 -9.64
C THR A 217 -0.58 -9.81 -10.74
N MET A 218 -0.23 -11.09 -10.92
CA MET A 218 -0.85 -11.98 -11.89
C MET A 218 -2.30 -12.33 -11.53
N HIS A 219 -2.61 -12.55 -10.24
CA HIS A 219 -3.97 -12.73 -9.76
C HIS A 219 -4.83 -11.51 -10.08
N ILE A 220 -4.36 -10.32 -9.74
CA ILE A 220 -5.04 -9.05 -10.02
C ILE A 220 -5.32 -8.88 -11.51
N LEU A 221 -4.32 -9.13 -12.35
CA LEU A 221 -4.50 -9.07 -13.81
C LEU A 221 -5.58 -10.03 -14.29
N SER A 222 -5.65 -11.24 -13.74
CA SER A 222 -6.67 -12.23 -14.11
C SER A 222 -8.10 -11.74 -13.80
N TRP A 223 -8.32 -11.16 -12.63
CA TRP A 223 -9.60 -10.62 -12.16
C TRP A 223 -9.98 -9.27 -12.77
N LEU A 224 -9.03 -8.57 -13.41
CA LEU A 224 -9.26 -7.25 -13.98
C LEU A 224 -10.18 -7.31 -15.20
N ALA A 225 -11.18 -6.44 -15.25
CA ALA A 225 -12.03 -6.24 -16.41
C ALA A 225 -11.22 -5.67 -17.59
N VAL A 226 -11.70 -5.87 -18.81
CA VAL A 226 -11.04 -5.34 -20.02
C VAL A 226 -10.92 -3.82 -19.98
N ASN A 227 -11.98 -3.13 -19.53
CA ASN A 227 -12.02 -1.68 -19.33
C ASN A 227 -11.55 -1.26 -17.92
N GLY A 228 -11.02 -2.20 -17.12
CA GLY A 228 -10.58 -1.99 -15.77
C GLY A 228 -9.19 -1.38 -15.68
N THR A 229 -8.90 -0.81 -14.51
CA THR A 229 -7.57 -0.35 -14.11
C THR A 229 -7.24 -0.93 -12.74
N ALA A 230 -6.02 -1.44 -12.58
CA ALA A 230 -5.50 -1.86 -11.29
C ALA A 230 -4.30 -1.02 -10.88
N ALA A 231 -4.17 -0.72 -9.60
CA ALA A 231 -3.02 -0.04 -9.03
C ALA A 231 -2.52 -0.82 -7.80
N ILE A 232 -1.27 -1.27 -7.86
CA ILE A 232 -0.69 -2.20 -6.89
C ILE A 232 0.56 -1.56 -6.31
N VAL A 233 0.65 -1.50 -4.98
CA VAL A 233 1.91 -1.13 -4.31
C VAL A 233 2.82 -2.35 -4.29
N GLU A 234 4.04 -2.16 -4.76
CA GLU A 234 5.02 -3.22 -4.85
C GLU A 234 6.37 -2.81 -4.27
N PHE A 235 7.16 -3.80 -3.89
CA PHE A 235 8.53 -3.60 -3.48
C PHE A 235 9.43 -3.44 -4.71
N PRO A 236 10.36 -2.46 -4.76
CA PRO A 236 11.07 -2.10 -6.00
C PRO A 236 11.81 -3.26 -6.66
N GLY A 237 12.20 -4.28 -5.88
CA GLY A 237 12.90 -5.45 -6.41
C GLY A 237 12.16 -6.19 -7.52
N VAL A 238 10.82 -6.18 -7.54
CA VAL A 238 10.03 -6.83 -8.61
C VAL A 238 10.28 -6.18 -9.98
N LEU A 239 10.73 -4.93 -10.00
CA LEU A 239 10.92 -4.15 -11.22
C LEU A 239 12.15 -4.58 -12.03
N TYR A 240 13.19 -5.16 -11.38
CA TYR A 240 14.47 -5.43 -12.05
C TYR A 240 15.08 -6.80 -11.78
N ARG A 241 14.61 -7.58 -10.79
CA ARG A 241 15.18 -8.91 -10.51
C ARG A 241 15.08 -9.84 -11.72
N ALA A 242 16.09 -10.65 -11.92
CA ALA A 242 16.16 -11.66 -12.98
C ALA A 242 15.34 -12.92 -12.64
N GLY A 243 15.39 -13.92 -13.53
CA GLY A 243 14.78 -15.24 -13.33
C GLY A 243 13.28 -15.26 -13.59
N ALA A 244 12.51 -15.83 -12.67
CA ALA A 244 11.06 -15.98 -12.83
C ALA A 244 10.34 -14.61 -12.86
N GLU A 245 10.77 -13.66 -12.03
CA GLU A 245 10.19 -12.31 -12.00
C GLU A 245 10.40 -11.59 -13.34
N GLN A 246 11.57 -11.75 -13.97
CA GLN A 246 11.83 -11.19 -15.32
C GLN A 246 10.90 -11.81 -16.38
N LYS A 247 10.64 -13.12 -16.32
CA LYS A 247 9.74 -13.78 -17.26
C LYS A 247 8.30 -13.29 -17.10
N ILE A 248 7.87 -13.06 -15.87
CA ILE A 248 6.53 -12.49 -15.60
C ILE A 248 6.48 -11.05 -16.14
N ARG A 249 7.49 -10.20 -15.88
CA ARG A 249 7.53 -8.84 -16.47
C ARG A 249 7.53 -8.88 -18.00
N LYS A 250 8.28 -9.82 -18.59
CA LYS A 250 8.23 -10.04 -20.05
C LYS A 250 6.81 -10.31 -20.52
N TYR A 251 6.09 -11.21 -19.86
CA TYR A 251 4.69 -11.49 -20.19
C TYR A 251 3.82 -10.24 -20.07
N LEU A 252 3.97 -9.46 -19.00
CA LEU A 252 3.16 -8.25 -18.76
C LEU A 252 3.45 -7.16 -19.81
N ILE A 253 4.70 -6.96 -20.21
CA ILE A 253 5.11 -5.94 -21.19
C ILE A 253 4.74 -6.36 -22.61
N ASP A 254 5.06 -7.61 -23.00
CA ASP A 254 4.76 -8.11 -24.36
C ASP A 254 3.26 -8.14 -24.67
N ASN A 255 2.42 -8.34 -23.65
CA ASN A 255 0.96 -8.26 -23.79
C ASN A 255 0.38 -6.87 -23.49
N ASN A 256 1.22 -5.86 -23.31
CA ASN A 256 0.84 -4.47 -23.13
C ASN A 256 -0.06 -4.22 -21.90
N TYR A 257 0.17 -4.93 -20.78
CA TYR A 257 -0.64 -4.81 -19.58
C TYR A 257 -0.16 -3.73 -18.60
N VAL A 258 1.14 -3.38 -18.61
CA VAL A 258 1.66 -2.34 -17.73
C VAL A 258 1.36 -0.97 -18.35
N ASP A 259 0.62 -0.13 -17.65
CA ASP A 259 0.26 1.22 -18.08
C ASP A 259 1.23 2.28 -17.54
N ALA A 260 1.58 2.17 -16.26
CA ALA A 260 2.56 3.03 -15.63
C ALA A 260 3.29 2.35 -14.49
N VAL A 261 4.49 2.86 -14.17
CA VAL A 261 5.24 2.55 -12.94
C VAL A 261 5.59 3.86 -12.27
N ILE A 262 5.19 4.00 -10.99
CA ILE A 262 5.37 5.22 -10.21
C ILE A 262 6.29 4.92 -9.04
N GLN A 263 7.44 5.57 -8.96
CA GLN A 263 8.33 5.51 -7.81
C GLN A 263 7.79 6.42 -6.72
N LEU A 264 7.53 5.86 -5.53
CA LEU A 264 7.08 6.63 -4.37
C LEU A 264 8.27 7.14 -3.54
N PRO A 265 8.07 8.16 -2.70
CA PRO A 265 9.06 8.59 -1.73
C PRO A 265 9.45 7.47 -0.77
N PRO A 266 10.69 7.50 -0.24
CA PRO A 266 11.09 6.62 0.86
C PRO A 266 10.33 6.97 2.13
N ASP A 267 10.33 6.06 3.09
CA ASP A 267 9.86 6.31 4.46
C ASP A 267 8.37 6.73 4.57
N LEU A 268 7.52 6.32 3.61
CA LEU A 268 6.07 6.53 3.67
C LEU A 268 5.38 5.48 4.53
N PHE A 269 5.74 4.21 4.37
CA PHE A 269 5.06 3.08 4.99
C PHE A 269 5.57 2.77 6.39
N PHE A 270 4.69 2.33 7.28
CA PHE A 270 5.10 1.79 8.57
C PHE A 270 5.89 0.49 8.37
N GLY A 271 6.90 0.27 9.21
CA GLY A 271 7.72 -0.95 9.16
C GLY A 271 8.82 -0.98 8.11
N THR A 272 8.87 -0.03 7.16
CA THR A 272 9.95 0.08 6.19
C THR A 272 10.37 1.53 5.95
N THR A 273 11.64 1.74 5.64
CA THR A 273 12.18 3.02 5.16
C THR A 273 12.43 3.01 3.66
N ILE A 274 12.19 1.87 3.00
CA ILE A 274 12.47 1.68 1.58
C ILE A 274 11.39 2.37 0.76
N ALA A 275 11.80 3.06 -0.29
CA ALA A 275 10.90 3.60 -1.29
C ALA A 275 10.17 2.44 -2.00
N THR A 276 8.85 2.46 -1.98
CA THR A 276 8.00 1.51 -2.72
C THR A 276 7.64 2.05 -4.09
N CYS A 277 6.96 1.27 -4.89
CA CYS A 277 6.46 1.71 -6.19
C CYS A 277 5.00 1.30 -6.38
N ILE A 278 4.31 1.99 -7.30
CA ILE A 278 2.99 1.58 -7.77
C ILE A 278 3.13 1.06 -9.20
N ILE A 279 2.60 -0.14 -9.46
CA ILE A 279 2.43 -0.66 -10.82
C ILE A 279 0.94 -0.47 -11.19
N VAL A 280 0.71 0.23 -12.29
CA VAL A 280 -0.64 0.41 -12.83
C VAL A 280 -0.84 -0.54 -14.01
N LEU A 281 -1.88 -1.36 -13.95
CA LEU A 281 -2.23 -2.34 -14.99
C LEU A 281 -3.52 -1.95 -15.70
N LYS A 282 -3.54 -2.14 -17.02
CA LYS A 282 -4.74 -2.05 -17.89
C LYS A 282 -4.70 -3.13 -18.95
N LYS A 283 -5.86 -3.73 -19.27
CA LYS A 283 -5.99 -4.67 -20.39
C LYS A 283 -6.29 -3.98 -21.73
N SER A 284 -6.85 -2.78 -21.70
CA SER A 284 -7.25 -2.01 -22.89
C SER A 284 -6.48 -0.70 -22.94
N LYS A 285 -5.24 -0.73 -23.42
CA LYS A 285 -4.42 0.44 -23.67
C LYS A 285 -4.54 0.90 -25.12
N LYS A 286 -4.35 2.20 -25.36
CA LYS A 286 -4.39 2.81 -26.71
C LYS A 286 -3.02 2.85 -27.39
N ASP A 287 -1.96 2.74 -26.62
CA ASP A 287 -0.56 2.77 -27.05
C ASP A 287 0.21 1.55 -26.53
N ASN A 288 1.41 1.32 -27.06
CA ASN A 288 2.35 0.29 -26.63
C ASN A 288 3.54 0.91 -25.88
N ALA A 289 3.23 1.74 -24.90
CA ALA A 289 4.23 2.41 -24.08
C ALA A 289 3.85 2.34 -22.60
N VAL A 290 4.84 2.43 -21.73
CA VAL A 290 4.70 2.50 -20.27
C VAL A 290 5.13 3.90 -19.83
N LEU A 291 4.33 4.52 -18.98
CA LEU A 291 4.68 5.79 -18.35
C LEU A 291 5.45 5.52 -17.06
N PHE A 292 6.66 6.07 -16.96
CA PHE A 292 7.46 6.07 -15.74
C PHE A 292 7.33 7.41 -15.05
N ILE A 293 7.05 7.41 -13.74
CA ILE A 293 6.91 8.63 -12.92
C ILE A 293 7.86 8.52 -11.72
N ASP A 294 8.78 9.44 -11.59
CA ASP A 294 9.61 9.57 -10.39
C ASP A 294 8.99 10.57 -9.43
N ALA A 295 8.23 10.07 -8.46
CA ALA A 295 7.67 10.86 -7.36
C ALA A 295 8.52 10.75 -6.08
N SER A 296 9.76 10.30 -6.15
CA SER A 296 10.62 10.07 -4.98
C SER A 296 10.89 11.33 -4.17
N ALA A 297 10.82 12.51 -4.80
CA ALA A 297 10.98 13.81 -4.16
C ALA A 297 9.65 14.48 -3.75
N GLU A 298 8.51 13.88 -4.09
CA GLU A 298 7.18 14.46 -3.87
C GLU A 298 6.65 14.11 -2.47
N PHE A 299 7.16 14.77 -1.43
CA PHE A 299 6.71 14.56 -0.06
C PHE A 299 6.96 15.77 0.84
N VAL A 300 6.28 15.77 1.98
CA VAL A 300 6.62 16.60 3.13
C VAL A 300 7.00 15.72 4.32
N ARG A 301 7.91 16.20 5.16
CA ARG A 301 8.28 15.49 6.37
C ARG A 301 7.20 15.67 7.45
N GLY A 302 6.55 14.59 7.87
CA GLY A 302 5.54 14.56 8.92
C GLY A 302 6.02 13.79 10.15
N GLY A 303 6.75 14.44 11.06
CA GLY A 303 7.35 13.75 12.22
C GLY A 303 8.43 12.75 11.78
N ASN A 304 8.23 11.47 12.09
CA ASN A 304 9.18 10.40 11.78
C ASN A 304 8.98 9.76 10.39
N LYS A 305 7.96 10.17 9.64
CA LYS A 305 7.61 9.61 8.33
C LYS A 305 7.43 10.71 7.30
N ASN A 306 7.64 10.36 6.04
CA ASN A 306 7.24 11.20 4.91
C ASN A 306 5.74 11.04 4.67
N LYS A 307 5.12 12.06 4.10
CA LYS A 307 3.70 12.07 3.73
C LYS A 307 3.52 12.69 2.35
N LEU A 308 2.57 12.16 1.57
CA LEU A 308 2.11 12.78 0.34
C LEU A 308 1.03 13.81 0.68
N THR A 309 1.27 15.07 0.38
CA THR A 309 0.21 16.09 0.46
C THR A 309 -0.78 15.93 -0.69
N GLU A 310 -1.88 16.67 -0.65
CA GLU A 310 -2.83 16.68 -1.75
C GLU A 310 -2.18 17.23 -3.04
N GLU A 311 -1.31 18.24 -2.92
CA GLU A 311 -0.54 18.80 -4.04
C GLU A 311 0.41 17.76 -4.64
N ASN A 312 1.10 16.96 -3.80
CA ASN A 312 1.97 15.90 -4.30
C ASN A 312 1.17 14.83 -5.05
N GLN A 313 0.03 14.40 -4.51
CA GLN A 313 -0.86 13.46 -5.19
C GLN A 313 -1.38 14.04 -6.51
N GLN A 314 -1.81 15.31 -6.50
CA GLN A 314 -2.33 15.97 -7.68
C GLN A 314 -1.28 16.07 -8.80
N LYS A 315 -0.02 16.40 -8.47
CA LYS A 315 1.11 16.43 -9.41
C LYS A 315 1.35 15.06 -10.04
N ILE A 316 1.31 13.97 -9.25
CA ILE A 316 1.44 12.60 -9.76
C ILE A 316 0.30 12.27 -10.73
N LEU A 317 -0.94 12.62 -10.38
CA LEU A 317 -2.11 12.37 -11.21
C LEU A 317 -2.09 13.19 -12.50
N GLU A 318 -1.66 14.42 -12.46
CA GLU A 318 -1.49 15.27 -13.65
C GLU A 318 -0.43 14.71 -14.60
N GLY A 319 0.73 14.28 -14.08
CA GLY A 319 1.75 13.58 -14.86
C GLY A 319 1.22 12.28 -15.48
N PHE A 320 0.43 11.52 -14.71
CA PHE A 320 -0.19 10.29 -15.19
C PHE A 320 -1.21 10.55 -16.32
N VAL A 321 -2.01 11.61 -16.23
CA VAL A 321 -3.01 11.98 -17.24
C VAL A 321 -2.34 12.56 -18.49
N ALA A 322 -1.33 13.41 -18.30
CA ALA A 322 -0.62 14.07 -19.40
C ALA A 322 0.10 13.08 -20.31
N ARG A 323 0.57 11.92 -19.79
CA ARG A 323 1.29 10.87 -20.53
C ARG A 323 2.38 11.40 -21.45
N GLY A 324 3.14 12.37 -20.98
CA GLY A 324 4.23 13.02 -21.71
C GLY A 324 5.52 13.00 -20.92
N ASP A 325 6.61 13.39 -21.58
CA ASP A 325 7.92 13.50 -20.96
C ASP A 325 8.00 14.84 -20.21
N ILE A 326 8.37 14.77 -18.93
CA ILE A 326 8.66 15.92 -18.08
C ILE A 326 10.03 15.65 -17.46
N GLU A 327 10.97 16.55 -17.68
CA GLU A 327 12.33 16.43 -17.18
C GLU A 327 12.36 16.14 -15.67
N HIS A 328 13.13 15.15 -15.26
CA HIS A 328 13.29 14.67 -13.87
C HIS A 328 12.00 14.20 -13.20
N PHE A 329 10.90 14.01 -13.95
CA PHE A 329 9.63 13.60 -13.35
C PHE A 329 8.93 12.47 -14.12
N THR A 330 8.71 12.60 -15.43
CA THR A 330 8.01 11.57 -16.21
C THR A 330 8.72 11.25 -17.52
N GLN A 331 8.67 9.95 -17.91
CA GLN A 331 9.18 9.47 -19.20
C GLN A 331 8.22 8.42 -19.77
N LEU A 332 7.81 8.60 -21.02
CA LEU A 332 7.00 7.62 -21.75
C LEU A 332 7.93 6.73 -22.59
N VAL A 333 7.96 5.44 -22.31
CA VAL A 333 8.90 4.48 -22.90
C VAL A 333 8.16 3.37 -23.62
N THR A 334 8.56 3.05 -24.84
CA THR A 334 7.92 2.00 -25.63
C THR A 334 8.21 0.60 -25.05
N ASN A 335 7.28 -0.33 -25.25
CA ASN A 335 7.49 -1.73 -24.85
C ASN A 335 8.73 -2.36 -25.54
N GLN A 336 9.11 -1.88 -26.71
CA GLN A 336 10.32 -2.35 -27.43
C GLN A 336 11.60 -1.91 -26.72
N GLU A 337 11.66 -0.66 -26.27
CA GLU A 337 12.80 -0.15 -25.49
C GLU A 337 12.93 -0.87 -24.15
N ILE A 338 11.80 -1.15 -23.46
CA ILE A 338 11.78 -1.92 -22.23
C ILE A 338 12.28 -3.36 -22.49
N ALA A 339 11.85 -3.99 -23.58
CA ALA A 339 12.32 -5.32 -23.97
C ALA A 339 13.83 -5.33 -24.26
N ALA A 340 14.34 -4.31 -24.96
CA ALA A 340 15.77 -4.14 -25.24
C ALA A 340 16.58 -3.93 -23.95
N ASN A 341 15.99 -3.34 -22.91
CA ASN A 341 16.58 -3.20 -21.57
C ASN A 341 16.29 -4.41 -20.65
N GLY A 342 16.11 -5.60 -21.21
CA GLY A 342 15.94 -6.85 -20.45
C GLY A 342 14.67 -6.89 -19.58
N TYR A 343 13.62 -6.17 -19.97
CA TYR A 343 12.36 -6.05 -19.20
C TYR A 343 12.57 -5.47 -17.80
N ASN A 344 13.58 -4.63 -17.63
CA ASN A 344 13.72 -3.81 -16.44
C ASN A 344 12.70 -2.68 -16.51
N ILE A 345 11.86 -2.56 -15.48
CA ILE A 345 10.83 -1.51 -15.36
C ILE A 345 11.06 -0.63 -14.13
N ALA A 346 12.30 -0.54 -13.65
CA ALA A 346 12.64 0.41 -12.58
C ALA A 346 12.61 1.84 -13.13
N VAL A 347 11.93 2.74 -12.42
CA VAL A 347 11.76 4.13 -12.84
C VAL A 347 13.10 4.83 -13.07
N THR A 348 14.07 4.60 -12.18
CA THR A 348 15.43 5.17 -12.29
C THR A 348 16.22 4.73 -13.52
N SER A 349 15.74 3.73 -14.27
CA SER A 349 16.35 3.30 -15.54
C SER A 349 15.90 4.17 -16.73
N TYR A 350 14.88 5.00 -16.53
CA TYR A 350 14.26 5.79 -17.61
C TYR A 350 14.10 7.28 -17.24
N VAL A 351 13.80 7.59 -15.99
CA VAL A 351 13.71 8.97 -15.51
C VAL A 351 15.01 9.33 -14.80
N GLU A 352 15.72 10.32 -15.35
CA GLU A 352 16.91 10.85 -14.73
C GLU A 352 16.54 11.68 -13.50
N GLN A 353 17.10 11.34 -12.36
CA GLN A 353 16.86 12.07 -11.12
C GLN A 353 17.62 13.41 -11.13
N LEU A 354 17.01 14.44 -10.56
CA LEU A 354 17.68 15.70 -10.33
C LEU A 354 18.87 15.47 -9.38
N ASP A 355 20.07 15.81 -9.82
CA ASP A 355 21.25 15.77 -8.95
C ASP A 355 21.19 16.93 -7.95
N THR A 356 20.71 16.65 -6.77
CA THR A 356 20.62 17.60 -5.65
C THR A 356 21.87 17.63 -4.78
N ARG A 357 22.93 16.90 -5.16
CA ARG A 357 24.18 16.90 -4.41
C ARG A 357 24.80 18.30 -4.52
N GLU A 358 25.02 18.92 -3.38
CA GLU A 358 25.84 20.16 -3.33
C GLU A 358 27.21 19.87 -3.93
N GLU A 359 27.64 20.67 -4.89
CA GLU A 359 29.01 20.62 -5.39
C GLU A 359 29.94 20.98 -4.24
N THR A 360 30.53 19.95 -3.65
CA THR A 360 31.45 20.17 -2.53
C THR A 360 32.75 20.72 -3.06
N ASN A 361 33.04 21.98 -2.76
CA ASN A 361 34.35 22.55 -3.03
C ASN A 361 35.39 21.91 -2.12
N ILE A 362 36.13 20.93 -2.68
CA ILE A 362 37.14 20.15 -1.96
C ILE A 362 38.17 21.07 -1.28
N THR A 363 38.49 22.21 -1.90
CA THR A 363 39.44 23.18 -1.35
C THR A 363 38.90 23.84 -0.08
N GLU A 364 37.63 24.26 -0.08
CA GLU A 364 36.98 24.84 1.11
C GLU A 364 36.76 23.82 2.20
N LEU A 365 36.37 22.57 1.82
CA LEU A 365 36.21 21.48 2.78
C LEU A 365 37.53 21.14 3.46
N ASN A 366 38.63 21.03 2.70
CA ASN A 366 39.95 20.80 3.24
C ASN A 366 40.40 21.96 4.17
N ALA A 367 40.13 23.21 3.82
CA ALA A 367 40.43 24.34 4.68
C ALA A 367 39.64 24.28 5.99
N SER A 368 38.36 23.92 5.92
CA SER A 368 37.50 23.72 7.10
C SER A 368 38.00 22.57 8.00
N ILE A 369 38.42 21.45 7.39
CA ILE A 369 39.02 20.32 8.12
C ILE A 369 40.30 20.77 8.83
N VAL A 370 41.20 21.49 8.17
CA VAL A 370 42.46 22.00 8.79
C VAL A 370 42.16 22.90 9.99
N GLN A 371 41.17 23.82 9.83
CA GLN A 371 40.75 24.68 10.94
C GLN A 371 40.13 23.87 12.10
N GLY A 372 39.31 22.89 11.81
CA GLY A 372 38.70 22.00 12.80
C GLY A 372 39.74 21.20 13.59
N VAL A 373 40.75 20.64 12.91
CA VAL A 373 41.86 19.91 13.52
C VAL A 373 42.70 20.84 14.39
N ALA A 374 43.00 22.04 13.92
CA ALA A 374 43.76 23.03 14.73
C ALA A 374 42.99 23.39 16.03
N ARG A 375 41.67 23.66 15.90
CA ARG A 375 40.83 23.96 17.08
C ARG A 375 40.71 22.77 18.05
N GLN A 376 40.65 21.56 17.54
CA GLN A 376 40.65 20.35 18.36
C GLN A 376 41.98 20.24 19.17
N GLN A 377 43.10 20.53 18.53
CA GLN A 377 44.41 20.49 19.19
C GLN A 377 44.53 21.57 20.29
N GLU A 378 44.07 22.81 20.07
CA GLU A 378 44.01 23.86 21.08
C GLU A 378 43.20 23.44 22.30
N LEU A 379 41.98 22.89 22.06
CA LEU A 379 41.12 22.43 23.15
C LEU A 379 41.75 21.28 23.95
N ARG A 380 42.42 20.37 23.25
CA ARG A 380 43.13 19.26 23.89
C ARG A 380 44.28 19.76 24.80
N THR A 381 45.09 20.71 24.31
CA THR A 381 46.15 21.34 25.07
C THR A 381 45.59 22.04 26.34
N ALA A 382 44.48 22.78 26.17
CA ALA A 382 43.84 23.44 27.31
C ALA A 382 43.31 22.44 28.38
N ILE A 383 42.80 21.30 27.94
CA ILE A 383 42.35 20.21 28.83
C ILE A 383 43.58 19.62 29.58
N ASP A 384 44.65 19.34 28.86
CA ASP A 384 45.89 18.79 29.44
C ASP A 384 46.49 19.76 30.49
N GLU A 385 46.46 21.09 30.24
CA GLU A 385 46.87 22.12 31.21
C GLU A 385 45.99 22.14 32.45
N ILE A 386 44.64 21.99 32.30
CA ILE A 386 43.73 21.90 33.43
C ILE A 386 44.01 20.65 34.28
N ILE A 387 44.24 19.51 33.63
CA ILE A 387 44.56 18.26 34.31
C ILE A 387 45.87 18.39 35.08
N ALA A 388 46.92 18.92 34.44
CA ALA A 388 48.19 19.13 35.08
C ALA A 388 48.13 20.06 36.34
N ASN A 389 47.29 21.12 36.24
CA ASN A 389 47.04 22.02 37.39
C ASN A 389 46.27 21.32 38.51
N LEU A 390 45.36 20.43 38.22
CA LEU A 390 44.61 19.66 39.21
C LEU A 390 45.51 18.59 39.89
N GLU A 391 46.35 17.91 39.10
CA GLU A 391 47.29 16.91 39.62
C GLU A 391 48.43 17.54 40.44
N GLY A 392 48.85 18.76 40.08
CA GLY A 392 49.89 19.51 40.84
C GLY A 392 49.38 20.19 42.12
N SER A 393 48.03 20.16 42.33
CA SER A 393 47.42 20.74 43.57
C SER A 393 47.02 19.65 44.58
N LEU A 394 47.35 18.40 44.34
CA LEU A 394 47.25 17.27 45.27
C LEU A 394 48.64 16.97 45.88
#